data_a282c577d562a3d7452be866ac343a5c
#
_entry.id   a282c577d562a3d7452be866ac343a5c
#
_cell.length_a   1.000
_cell.length_b   1.000
_cell.length_c   1.000
_cell.angle_alpha   90.00
_cell.angle_beta   90.00
_cell.angle_gamma   90.00
#
_symmetry.space_group_name_H-M   'P 1'
#
loop_
_entity.id
_entity.type
_entity.pdbx_description
1 polymer ?
#
loop_
_entity_poly.entity_id
_entity_poly.type
_entity_poly.pdbx_seq_one_letter_code
_entity_poly.pdbx_strand_id
1 'polypeptide(L)'
;MFLPEMLRQSIGAALVAVVIAGCRGDRHSGPPGQAAAEAGSRAGPDTVPLRAPPDSEIPAGALGASIRRGHALLIATRDSLPGYVGNRLRCVSCHLDEGRRAYASPLVGVYARFPQYRARNARVNTIEDRINGCFQRSMNGRPLPVGGRDMRDITAYLAWISRGIPVGATVRGQGFVKLKPLPPDTAHGAALFSSVCARCHGANGAGTVIAPPLWGAQSFNIGAGMARLRTAAAFIRHNMPFDSPGSLTDQQAFDVAAYITSRPRPDLPGKENDWPNGDAPPDAAYPTRGSMARRPGAPHGR
;
A
#
# COMPACT_ATOMS: atom_id res chain seq x y z
N MET A 1 -47.55 42.49 -30.08
CA MET A 1 -48.56 42.48 -31.19
C MET A 1 -48.65 41.04 -31.66
N PHE A 2 -49.84 40.44 -31.43
CA PHE A 2 -50.32 39.12 -31.90
C PHE A 2 -49.85 37.82 -31.29
N LEU A 3 -50.58 37.35 -30.27
CA LEU A 3 -51.12 35.99 -30.11
C LEU A 3 -52.38 35.93 -31.06
N PRO A 4 -53.07 34.77 -31.32
CA PRO A 4 -53.19 33.46 -30.63
C PRO A 4 -53.15 32.28 -31.65
N GLU A 5 -53.38 31.02 -31.39
CA GLU A 5 -54.66 30.42 -30.98
C GLU A 5 -54.50 28.93 -30.59
N MET A 6 -55.39 28.52 -29.74
CA MET A 6 -55.67 27.17 -29.30
C MET A 6 -56.34 26.28 -30.35
N LEU A 7 -56.17 24.96 -30.28
CA LEU A 7 -57.30 24.05 -30.54
C LEU A 7 -57.19 22.79 -29.62
N ARG A 8 -58.35 22.60 -28.99
CA ARG A 8 -58.72 21.41 -28.16
C ARG A 8 -59.31 20.33 -29.09
N GLN A 9 -59.34 19.11 -28.67
CA GLN A 9 -60.36 18.03 -28.73
C GLN A 9 -59.71 16.68 -28.54
N SER A 10 -60.18 15.67 -27.93
CA SER A 10 -61.31 15.25 -27.12
C SER A 10 -61.29 13.73 -27.06
N ILE A 11 -61.33 13.21 -25.87
CA ILE A 11 -62.09 12.05 -25.37
C ILE A 11 -62.26 10.81 -26.26
N GLY A 12 -61.87 9.63 -25.71
CA GLY A 12 -62.29 8.32 -26.15
C GLY A 12 -62.07 7.27 -25.08
N ALA A 13 -63.05 7.14 -24.17
CA ALA A 13 -63.12 6.03 -23.23
C ALA A 13 -63.70 4.79 -23.89
N ALA A 14 -63.10 3.63 -23.71
CA ALA A 14 -63.72 2.34 -24.02
C ALA A 14 -63.56 1.40 -22.82
N LEU A 15 -64.67 1.19 -22.13
CA LEU A 15 -64.94 0.11 -21.21
C LEU A 15 -65.11 -1.20 -21.97
N VAL A 16 -64.47 -2.27 -21.56
CA VAL A 16 -64.93 -3.64 -21.84
C VAL A 16 -64.93 -4.47 -20.55
N ALA A 17 -66.05 -5.11 -20.33
CA ALA A 17 -66.44 -5.78 -19.09
C ALA A 17 -65.91 -7.22 -18.99
N VAL A 18 -65.68 -7.58 -17.79
CA VAL A 18 -65.74 -8.84 -17.01
C VAL A 18 -66.40 -10.06 -17.67
N VAL A 19 -65.73 -11.19 -17.62
CA VAL A 19 -66.37 -12.51 -17.43
C VAL A 19 -65.61 -13.26 -16.35
N ILE A 20 -66.34 -13.57 -15.25
CA ILE A 20 -65.95 -14.44 -14.15
C ILE A 20 -66.35 -15.87 -14.51
N ALA A 21 -65.39 -16.81 -14.45
CA ALA A 21 -65.72 -18.22 -14.37
C ALA A 21 -64.93 -18.81 -13.20
N GLY A 22 -65.63 -19.16 -12.16
CA GLY A 22 -65.10 -19.83 -10.99
C GLY A 22 -64.90 -21.32 -11.21
N CYS A 23 -63.83 -21.87 -10.64
CA CYS A 23 -63.76 -23.27 -10.25
C CYS A 23 -63.15 -23.35 -8.83
N ARG A 24 -63.93 -23.96 -7.95
CA ARG A 24 -63.52 -24.39 -6.59
C ARG A 24 -62.63 -25.59 -6.72
N GLY A 25 -61.57 -25.66 -5.89
CA GLY A 25 -60.73 -26.84 -5.74
C GLY A 25 -59.70 -26.64 -4.64
N ASP A 26 -59.98 -27.13 -3.49
CA ASP A 26 -59.17 -27.66 -2.38
C ASP A 26 -57.96 -26.92 -1.83
N ARG A 27 -58.10 -26.66 -0.51
CA ARG A 27 -57.10 -26.21 0.45
C ARG A 27 -56.05 -27.31 0.67
N HIS A 28 -54.78 -26.98 0.40
CA HIS A 28 -53.65 -27.58 1.11
C HIS A 28 -52.84 -26.44 1.72
N SER A 29 -52.91 -26.39 3.05
CA SER A 29 -52.09 -25.50 3.88
C SER A 29 -50.66 -26.06 3.97
N GLY A 30 -49.75 -25.48 3.22
CA GLY A 30 -48.32 -25.62 3.41
C GLY A 30 -47.75 -24.29 3.96
N PRO A 31 -46.71 -24.32 4.84
CA PRO A 31 -46.13 -23.09 5.41
C PRO A 31 -45.51 -22.22 4.34
N PRO A 32 -45.48 -20.89 4.52
CA PRO A 32 -44.88 -19.99 3.52
C PRO A 32 -43.42 -20.28 3.38
N GLY A 33 -43.02 -20.82 2.23
CA GLY A 33 -41.65 -20.95 1.84
C GLY A 33 -41.00 -19.55 1.79
N GLN A 34 -40.01 -19.37 2.65
CA GLN A 34 -39.13 -18.23 2.55
C GLN A 34 -38.49 -18.27 1.14
N ALA A 35 -38.85 -17.33 0.31
CA ALA A 35 -38.08 -17.04 -0.88
C ALA A 35 -36.65 -16.67 -0.40
N ALA A 36 -35.74 -17.61 -0.56
CA ALA A 36 -34.31 -17.34 -0.40
C ALA A 36 -33.98 -16.25 -1.42
N ALA A 37 -33.81 -15.04 -0.92
CA ALA A 37 -33.18 -14.00 -1.68
C ALA A 37 -31.80 -14.56 -2.05
N GLU A 38 -31.60 -14.87 -3.31
CA GLU A 38 -30.29 -15.15 -3.86
C GLU A 38 -29.40 -13.94 -3.50
N ALA A 39 -28.62 -14.12 -2.43
CA ALA A 39 -27.55 -13.21 -2.11
C ALA A 39 -26.59 -13.29 -3.30
N GLY A 40 -26.75 -12.35 -4.21
CA GLY A 40 -25.82 -12.17 -5.32
C GLY A 40 -24.43 -12.19 -4.72
N SER A 41 -23.63 -13.20 -5.07
CA SER A 41 -22.23 -13.32 -4.75
C SER A 41 -21.59 -11.96 -5.05
N ARG A 42 -21.30 -11.18 -4.00
CA ARG A 42 -20.47 -9.98 -4.15
C ARG A 42 -19.12 -10.50 -4.63
N ALA A 43 -18.87 -10.39 -5.92
CA ALA A 43 -17.56 -10.61 -6.48
C ALA A 43 -16.59 -9.78 -5.63
N GLY A 44 -15.59 -10.41 -5.03
CA GLY A 44 -14.53 -9.71 -4.32
C GLY A 44 -13.88 -8.71 -5.28
N PRO A 45 -13.17 -7.70 -4.77
CA PRO A 45 -12.57 -6.66 -5.62
C PRO A 45 -11.77 -7.33 -6.74
N ASP A 46 -12.06 -6.95 -7.98
CA ASP A 46 -11.46 -7.53 -9.17
C ASP A 46 -9.95 -7.53 -9.04
N THR A 47 -9.34 -8.73 -9.15
CA THR A 47 -7.89 -8.86 -9.13
C THR A 47 -7.36 -8.63 -10.53
N VAL A 48 -6.65 -7.52 -10.73
CA VAL A 48 -6.04 -7.16 -12.00
C VAL A 48 -4.54 -7.51 -12.03
N PRO A 49 -3.94 -7.74 -13.21
CA PRO A 49 -2.51 -8.00 -13.31
C PRO A 49 -1.68 -6.76 -12.92
N LEU A 50 -0.48 -7.00 -12.37
CA LEU A 50 0.51 -5.94 -12.15
C LEU A 50 1.14 -5.60 -13.50
N ARG A 51 0.64 -4.54 -14.12
CA ARG A 51 1.11 -4.07 -15.42
C ARG A 51 1.13 -2.55 -15.44
N ALA A 52 2.29 -1.98 -15.71
CA ALA A 52 2.45 -0.55 -15.99
C ALA A 52 2.49 -0.34 -17.52
N PRO A 53 2.06 0.84 -18.00
CA PRO A 53 2.32 1.25 -19.38
C PRO A 53 3.83 1.29 -19.65
N PRO A 54 4.28 1.00 -20.87
CA PRO A 54 5.68 1.17 -21.26
C PRO A 54 6.04 2.65 -21.33
N ASP A 55 7.28 2.99 -20.99
CA ASP A 55 7.73 4.38 -20.94
C ASP A 55 7.67 5.08 -22.31
N SER A 56 7.67 4.31 -23.40
CA SER A 56 7.48 4.83 -24.76
C SER A 56 6.08 5.45 -24.99
N GLU A 57 5.11 5.12 -24.16
CA GLU A 57 3.77 5.71 -24.22
C GLU A 57 3.62 6.98 -23.35
N ILE A 58 4.68 7.44 -22.68
CA ILE A 58 4.62 8.70 -21.93
C ILE A 58 4.32 9.84 -22.90
N PRO A 59 3.24 10.61 -22.68
CA PRO A 59 2.81 11.63 -23.65
C PRO A 59 3.87 12.72 -23.84
N ALA A 60 3.79 13.42 -24.96
CA ALA A 60 4.54 14.65 -25.17
C ALA A 60 3.98 15.80 -24.28
N GLY A 61 4.69 16.93 -24.25
CA GLY A 61 4.25 18.15 -23.57
C GLY A 61 4.45 18.14 -22.07
N ALA A 62 3.76 19.04 -21.37
CA ALA A 62 3.97 19.31 -19.95
C ALA A 62 3.69 18.11 -19.03
N LEU A 63 2.63 17.34 -19.31
CA LEU A 63 2.30 16.14 -18.52
C LEU A 63 3.41 15.10 -18.64
N GLY A 64 3.88 14.81 -19.86
CA GLY A 64 4.97 13.85 -20.06
C GLY A 64 6.28 14.30 -19.45
N ALA A 65 6.59 15.59 -19.47
CA ALA A 65 7.75 16.16 -18.78
C ALA A 65 7.65 15.95 -17.25
N SER A 66 6.47 16.17 -16.67
CA SER A 66 6.20 15.93 -15.25
C SER A 66 6.36 14.45 -14.88
N ILE A 67 5.80 13.53 -15.68
CA ILE A 67 5.91 12.08 -15.48
C ILE A 67 7.39 11.64 -15.51
N ARG A 68 8.15 12.05 -16.54
CA ARG A 68 9.57 11.72 -16.66
C ARG A 68 10.40 12.28 -15.51
N ARG A 69 10.10 13.52 -15.08
CA ARG A 69 10.79 14.09 -13.92
C ARG A 69 10.42 13.35 -12.63
N GLY A 70 9.17 12.98 -12.41
CA GLY A 70 8.73 12.16 -11.27
C GLY A 70 9.45 10.80 -11.24
N HIS A 71 9.61 10.15 -12.39
CA HIS A 71 10.40 8.94 -12.54
C HIS A 71 11.87 9.15 -12.13
N ALA A 72 12.50 10.19 -12.64
CA ALA A 72 13.88 10.55 -12.27
C ALA A 72 14.03 10.82 -10.76
N LEU A 73 13.04 11.47 -10.13
CA LEU A 73 13.02 11.69 -8.68
C LEU A 73 12.94 10.40 -7.88
N LEU A 74 12.23 9.37 -8.35
CA LEU A 74 12.21 8.06 -7.70
C LEU A 74 13.58 7.38 -7.74
N ILE A 75 14.24 7.42 -8.88
CA ILE A 75 15.54 6.76 -9.11
C ILE A 75 16.65 7.47 -8.33
N ALA A 76 16.68 8.79 -8.37
CA ALA A 76 17.72 9.61 -7.80
C ALA A 76 17.22 10.47 -6.62
N THR A 77 16.31 9.94 -5.78
CA THR A 77 15.61 10.69 -4.74
C THR A 77 16.55 11.50 -3.85
N ARG A 78 17.58 10.87 -3.32
CA ARG A 78 18.55 11.51 -2.44
C ARG A 78 19.31 12.66 -3.14
N ASP A 79 19.77 12.38 -4.35
CA ASP A 79 20.64 13.29 -5.09
C ASP A 79 19.85 14.49 -5.65
N SER A 80 18.57 14.25 -6.00
CA SER A 80 17.65 15.27 -6.51
C SER A 80 16.97 16.09 -5.42
N LEU A 81 16.79 15.53 -4.23
CA LEU A 81 16.05 16.13 -3.12
C LEU A 81 16.86 16.13 -1.81
N PRO A 82 18.13 16.60 -1.81
CA PRO A 82 19.01 16.47 -0.64
C PRO A 82 18.48 17.21 0.59
N GLY A 83 17.65 18.24 0.41
CA GLY A 83 17.03 18.97 1.51
C GLY A 83 15.87 18.22 2.18
N TYR A 84 15.41 17.11 1.62
CA TYR A 84 14.27 16.33 2.11
C TYR A 84 14.61 14.88 2.49
N VAL A 85 15.79 14.39 2.11
CA VAL A 85 16.27 13.04 2.38
C VAL A 85 17.42 13.11 3.39
N GLY A 86 17.23 12.48 4.55
CA GLY A 86 18.20 12.50 5.66
C GLY A 86 19.15 11.28 5.68
N ASN A 87 19.12 10.42 4.66
CA ASN A 87 19.95 9.21 4.61
C ASN A 87 20.40 8.88 3.16
N ARG A 88 20.96 7.67 2.95
CA ARG A 88 21.46 7.25 1.62
C ARG A 88 20.44 6.46 0.80
N LEU A 89 19.17 6.40 1.23
CA LEU A 89 18.15 5.65 0.51
C LEU A 89 17.50 6.47 -0.61
N ARG A 90 16.95 5.73 -1.57
CA ARG A 90 16.13 6.21 -2.67
C ARG A 90 14.80 5.46 -2.65
N CYS A 91 13.77 5.93 -3.32
CA CYS A 91 12.50 5.19 -3.41
C CYS A 91 12.74 3.78 -3.96
N VAL A 92 13.56 3.64 -4.99
CA VAL A 92 13.93 2.37 -5.63
C VAL A 92 14.77 1.44 -4.75
N SER A 93 15.27 1.88 -3.60
CA SER A 93 15.95 0.99 -2.63
C SER A 93 15.02 -0.09 -2.06
N CYS A 94 13.70 0.16 -2.06
CA CYS A 94 12.67 -0.78 -1.61
C CYS A 94 11.61 -1.06 -2.68
N HIS A 95 11.30 -0.07 -3.52
CA HIS A 95 10.36 -0.19 -4.63
C HIS A 95 11.13 -0.60 -5.90
N LEU A 96 11.53 -1.89 -5.92
CA LEU A 96 12.41 -2.42 -6.96
C LEU A 96 11.80 -2.31 -8.36
N ASP A 97 12.66 -2.32 -9.37
CA ASP A 97 12.31 -2.12 -10.78
C ASP A 97 11.42 -0.86 -10.94
N GLU A 98 11.85 0.24 -10.30
CA GLU A 98 11.18 1.54 -10.38
C GLU A 98 9.71 1.50 -9.93
N GLY A 99 9.41 0.59 -8.97
CA GLY A 99 8.08 0.35 -8.45
C GLY A 99 7.25 -0.65 -9.25
N ARG A 100 7.85 -1.38 -10.19
CA ARG A 100 7.16 -2.35 -11.06
C ARG A 100 7.30 -3.80 -10.62
N ARG A 101 8.24 -4.12 -9.70
CA ARG A 101 8.46 -5.50 -9.26
C ARG A 101 7.36 -5.99 -8.30
N ALA A 102 6.75 -7.12 -8.65
CA ALA A 102 5.77 -7.79 -7.80
C ALA A 102 6.39 -8.12 -6.42
N TYR A 103 5.60 -8.00 -5.36
CA TYR A 103 5.97 -8.31 -3.98
C TYR A 103 7.19 -7.52 -3.43
N ALA A 104 7.69 -6.54 -4.16
CA ALA A 104 8.65 -5.54 -3.68
C ALA A 104 7.95 -4.22 -3.33
N SER A 105 6.76 -4.30 -2.72
CA SER A 105 5.91 -3.13 -2.49
C SER A 105 5.71 -2.28 -3.75
N PRO A 106 5.22 -2.88 -4.87
CA PRO A 106 5.13 -2.17 -6.14
C PRO A 106 4.31 -0.89 -6.02
N LEU A 107 4.65 0.08 -6.85
CA LEU A 107 3.95 1.36 -6.94
C LEU A 107 2.86 1.34 -8.02
N VAL A 108 2.86 0.33 -8.90
CA VAL A 108 1.77 0.09 -9.86
C VAL A 108 0.46 -0.09 -9.11
N GLY A 109 -0.57 0.65 -9.49
CA GLY A 109 -1.88 0.64 -8.86
C GLY A 109 -1.97 1.40 -7.53
N VAL A 110 -0.85 1.94 -7.01
CA VAL A 110 -0.89 2.65 -5.73
C VAL A 110 -1.77 3.90 -5.80
N TYR A 111 -1.76 4.61 -6.93
CA TYR A 111 -2.56 5.81 -7.12
C TYR A 111 -4.07 5.53 -7.06
N ALA A 112 -4.51 4.37 -7.56
CA ALA A 112 -5.91 3.95 -7.55
C ALA A 112 -6.43 3.54 -6.15
N ARG A 113 -5.57 3.51 -5.13
CA ARG A 113 -5.93 3.11 -3.76
C ARG A 113 -6.12 4.28 -2.80
N PHE A 114 -5.78 5.47 -3.20
CA PHE A 114 -5.93 6.67 -2.36
C PHE A 114 -7.08 7.55 -2.87
N PRO A 115 -7.78 8.26 -1.94
CA PRO A 115 -7.53 8.34 -0.50
C PRO A 115 -7.86 7.04 0.24
N GLN A 116 -7.16 6.75 1.35
CA GLN A 116 -7.29 5.52 2.11
C GLN A 116 -7.17 5.77 3.62
N TYR A 117 -8.03 5.12 4.43
CA TYR A 117 -7.84 5.09 5.87
C TYR A 117 -6.57 4.34 6.25
N ARG A 118 -5.79 4.92 7.14
CA ARG A 118 -4.53 4.34 7.65
C ARG A 118 -4.58 4.25 9.17
N ALA A 119 -4.60 3.02 9.69
CA ALA A 119 -4.61 2.75 11.12
C ALA A 119 -3.44 3.40 11.87
N ARG A 120 -2.27 3.50 11.23
CA ARG A 120 -1.08 4.08 11.85
C ARG A 120 -1.28 5.48 12.41
N ASN A 121 -2.06 6.32 11.76
CA ASN A 121 -2.38 7.68 12.20
C ASN A 121 -3.88 7.92 12.38
N ALA A 122 -4.68 6.85 12.32
CA ALA A 122 -6.13 6.85 12.50
C ALA A 122 -6.87 7.89 11.65
N ARG A 123 -6.41 8.13 10.42
CA ARG A 123 -7.05 9.11 9.52
C ARG A 123 -7.06 8.63 8.07
N VAL A 124 -7.89 9.26 7.26
CA VAL A 124 -7.84 9.12 5.81
C VAL A 124 -6.63 9.88 5.28
N ASN A 125 -5.77 9.18 4.54
CA ASN A 125 -4.58 9.75 3.92
C ASN A 125 -4.78 9.90 2.42
N THR A 126 -4.20 10.96 1.85
CA THR A 126 -4.00 11.11 0.41
C THR A 126 -2.73 10.37 -0.05
N ILE A 127 -2.49 10.35 -1.35
CA ILE A 127 -1.24 9.78 -1.90
C ILE A 127 -0.03 10.62 -1.46
N GLU A 128 -0.18 11.93 -1.35
CA GLU A 128 0.87 12.86 -0.89
C GLU A 128 1.22 12.60 0.58
N ASP A 129 0.23 12.38 1.45
CA ASP A 129 0.46 11.95 2.83
C ASP A 129 1.28 10.66 2.87
N ARG A 130 0.97 9.71 1.97
CA ARG A 130 1.69 8.44 1.90
C ARG A 130 3.13 8.61 1.44
N ILE A 131 3.36 9.45 0.44
CA ILE A 131 4.70 9.81 -0.05
C ILE A 131 5.49 10.49 1.09
N ASN A 132 4.90 11.47 1.75
CA ASN A 132 5.54 12.18 2.86
C ASN A 132 5.84 11.26 4.06
N GLY A 133 4.99 10.26 4.32
CA GLY A 133 5.29 9.21 5.29
C GLY A 133 6.55 8.40 4.94
N CYS A 134 6.89 8.25 3.65
CA CYS A 134 8.15 7.63 3.23
C CYS A 134 9.34 8.57 3.46
N PHE A 135 9.21 9.87 3.12
CA PHE A 135 10.27 10.85 3.37
C PHE A 135 10.64 10.91 4.85
N GLN A 136 9.66 10.96 5.73
CA GLN A 136 9.89 11.06 7.18
C GLN A 136 10.43 9.77 7.81
N ARG A 137 10.03 8.60 7.31
CA ARG A 137 10.32 7.29 7.94
C ARG A 137 11.42 6.54 7.19
N SER A 138 11.20 6.22 5.92
CA SER A 138 12.15 5.46 5.14
C SER A 138 13.38 6.29 4.77
N MET A 139 13.18 7.57 4.41
CA MET A 139 14.26 8.48 4.05
C MET A 139 14.84 9.24 5.25
N ASN A 140 14.31 9.03 6.49
CA ASN A 140 14.74 9.71 7.71
C ASN A 140 14.89 11.23 7.53
N GLY A 141 13.98 11.85 6.78
CA GLY A 141 14.03 13.22 6.34
C GLY A 141 12.77 14.00 6.70
N ARG A 142 12.45 15.02 5.91
CA ARG A 142 11.31 15.90 6.13
C ARG A 142 10.31 15.84 4.97
N PRO A 143 9.02 16.17 5.20
CA PRO A 143 8.00 16.10 4.17
C PRO A 143 8.24 17.13 3.06
N LEU A 144 7.90 16.74 1.83
CA LEU A 144 7.78 17.65 0.69
C LEU A 144 6.55 18.55 0.88
N PRO A 145 6.59 19.80 0.41
CA PRO A 145 5.40 20.66 0.33
C PRO A 145 4.31 19.99 -0.52
N VAL A 146 3.13 19.82 0.08
CA VAL A 146 1.93 19.38 -0.65
C VAL A 146 1.59 20.45 -1.69
N GLY A 147 1.37 20.04 -2.95
CA GLY A 147 1.19 20.97 -4.07
C GLY A 147 2.47 21.57 -4.63
N GLY A 148 3.65 21.29 -4.04
CA GLY A 148 4.95 21.64 -4.61
C GLY A 148 5.23 20.89 -5.91
N ARG A 149 6.15 21.41 -6.74
CA ARG A 149 6.49 20.82 -8.03
C ARG A 149 6.97 19.37 -7.89
N ASP A 150 7.84 19.09 -6.94
CA ASP A 150 8.41 17.75 -6.75
C ASP A 150 7.33 16.73 -6.37
N MET A 151 6.40 17.11 -5.49
CA MET A 151 5.28 16.27 -5.11
C MET A 151 4.37 16.00 -6.31
N ARG A 152 4.03 17.03 -7.11
CA ARG A 152 3.21 16.86 -8.32
C ARG A 152 3.86 15.93 -9.33
N ASP A 153 5.17 16.07 -9.55
CA ASP A 153 5.88 15.25 -10.54
C ASP A 153 5.95 13.79 -10.08
N ILE A 154 6.25 13.53 -8.79
CA ILE A 154 6.19 12.17 -8.23
C ILE A 154 4.77 11.59 -8.37
N THR A 155 3.76 12.36 -8.03
CA THR A 155 2.36 11.93 -8.14
C THR A 155 1.96 11.66 -9.58
N ALA A 156 2.42 12.48 -10.54
CA ALA A 156 2.20 12.26 -11.98
C ALA A 156 2.80 10.93 -12.45
N TYR A 157 4.00 10.58 -12.00
CA TYR A 157 4.58 9.28 -12.30
C TYR A 157 3.78 8.12 -11.69
N LEU A 158 3.38 8.23 -10.42
CA LEU A 158 2.57 7.20 -9.76
C LEU A 158 1.20 7.01 -10.44
N ALA A 159 0.57 8.09 -10.89
CA ALA A 159 -0.65 8.04 -11.67
C ALA A 159 -0.43 7.36 -13.03
N TRP A 160 0.67 7.69 -13.70
CA TRP A 160 1.06 7.10 -14.97
C TRP A 160 1.23 5.59 -14.91
N ILE A 161 2.05 5.09 -13.99
CA ILE A 161 2.28 3.64 -13.84
C ILE A 161 1.05 2.89 -13.30
N SER A 162 0.05 3.62 -12.80
CA SER A 162 -1.24 3.08 -12.34
C SER A 162 -2.35 3.20 -13.40
N ARG A 163 -2.05 3.72 -14.60
CA ARG A 163 -3.03 3.90 -15.67
C ARG A 163 -3.69 2.57 -16.05
N GLY A 164 -5.01 2.59 -16.16
CA GLY A 164 -5.81 1.39 -16.47
C GLY A 164 -6.09 0.49 -15.28
N ILE A 165 -5.63 0.81 -14.07
CA ILE A 165 -6.00 0.11 -12.83
C ILE A 165 -7.27 0.76 -12.27
N PRO A 166 -8.40 0.03 -12.16
CA PRO A 166 -9.62 0.57 -11.57
C PRO A 166 -9.44 0.98 -10.11
N VAL A 167 -10.15 2.02 -9.70
CA VAL A 167 -10.17 2.45 -8.29
C VAL A 167 -10.71 1.32 -7.41
N GLY A 168 -9.98 1.00 -6.35
CA GLY A 168 -10.33 -0.07 -5.41
C GLY A 168 -9.94 -1.49 -5.86
N ALA A 169 -9.44 -1.68 -7.09
CA ALA A 169 -8.97 -2.99 -7.54
C ALA A 169 -7.78 -3.50 -6.74
N THR A 170 -7.72 -4.81 -6.56
CA THR A 170 -6.54 -5.51 -6.02
C THR A 170 -5.58 -5.83 -7.17
N VAL A 171 -4.33 -5.38 -7.07
CA VAL A 171 -3.31 -5.69 -8.07
C VAL A 171 -2.56 -6.96 -7.64
N ARG A 172 -2.45 -7.94 -8.54
CA ARG A 172 -1.70 -9.18 -8.28
C ARG A 172 -0.23 -8.86 -7.98
N GLY A 173 0.30 -9.43 -6.91
CA GLY A 173 1.69 -9.13 -6.50
C GLY A 173 1.87 -7.81 -5.75
N GLN A 174 0.79 -7.12 -5.41
CA GLN A 174 0.82 -5.88 -4.64
C GLN A 174 1.29 -6.12 -3.19
N GLY A 175 2.07 -5.17 -2.65
CA GLY A 175 2.60 -5.26 -1.29
C GLY A 175 3.78 -6.22 -1.17
N PHE A 176 3.69 -7.15 -0.23
CA PHE A 176 4.68 -8.19 0.04
C PHE A 176 4.03 -9.57 0.02
N VAL A 177 4.82 -10.63 -0.15
CA VAL A 177 4.33 -11.99 0.06
C VAL A 177 3.79 -12.15 1.48
N LYS A 178 2.76 -12.98 1.64
CA LYS A 178 2.24 -13.33 2.96
C LYS A 178 2.99 -14.54 3.47
N LEU A 179 3.83 -14.36 4.49
CA LEU A 179 4.53 -15.43 5.17
C LEU A 179 3.80 -15.78 6.48
N LYS A 180 3.77 -17.07 6.81
CA LYS A 180 3.38 -17.53 8.15
C LYS A 180 4.47 -17.06 9.13
N PRO A 181 4.11 -16.40 10.25
CA PRO A 181 5.12 -16.00 11.22
C PRO A 181 5.88 -17.19 11.79
N LEU A 182 7.21 -17.07 11.81
CA LEU A 182 8.12 -18.05 12.38
C LEU A 182 8.94 -17.42 13.49
N PRO A 183 9.30 -18.16 14.55
CA PRO A 183 10.26 -17.69 15.56
C PRO A 183 11.63 -17.57 14.90
N PRO A 184 12.27 -16.38 14.96
CA PRO A 184 13.55 -16.18 14.30
C PRO A 184 14.73 -16.58 15.18
N ASP A 185 15.80 -17.06 14.55
CA ASP A 185 17.12 -17.22 15.14
C ASP A 185 18.05 -16.09 14.66
N THR A 186 18.31 -15.13 15.55
CA THR A 186 19.15 -13.97 15.23
C THR A 186 20.64 -14.35 15.04
N ALA A 187 21.14 -15.40 15.70
CA ALA A 187 22.52 -15.87 15.53
C ALA A 187 22.70 -16.52 14.16
N HIS A 188 21.76 -17.39 13.75
CA HIS A 188 21.72 -17.93 12.39
C HIS A 188 21.57 -16.81 11.36
N GLY A 189 20.71 -15.82 11.62
CA GLY A 189 20.56 -14.64 10.78
C GLY A 189 21.85 -13.84 10.60
N ALA A 190 22.67 -13.71 11.64
CA ALA A 190 23.99 -13.09 11.58
C ALA A 190 24.97 -13.85 10.68
N ALA A 191 25.01 -15.18 10.82
CA ALA A 191 25.85 -16.04 9.98
C ALA A 191 25.43 -15.96 8.50
N LEU A 192 24.13 -16.02 8.21
CA LEU A 192 23.60 -15.86 6.85
C LEU A 192 23.87 -14.46 6.28
N PHE A 193 23.73 -13.42 7.10
CA PHE A 193 24.06 -12.07 6.66
C PHE A 193 25.52 -11.99 6.23
N SER A 194 26.44 -12.50 7.05
CA SER A 194 27.87 -12.49 6.75
C SER A 194 28.23 -13.24 5.47
N SER A 195 27.66 -14.41 5.26
CA SER A 195 28.00 -15.28 4.11
C SER A 195 27.29 -14.88 2.80
N VAL A 196 26.08 -14.31 2.89
CA VAL A 196 25.24 -14.07 1.71
C VAL A 196 25.02 -12.59 1.43
N CYS A 197 24.72 -11.79 2.45
CA CYS A 197 24.23 -10.41 2.26
C CYS A 197 25.37 -9.39 2.27
N ALA A 198 26.39 -9.63 3.08
CA ALA A 198 27.49 -8.69 3.32
C ALA A 198 28.27 -8.32 2.05
N ARG A 199 28.35 -9.21 1.07
CA ARG A 199 29.04 -8.97 -0.21
C ARG A 199 28.47 -7.74 -0.97
N CYS A 200 27.16 -7.47 -0.83
CA CYS A 200 26.51 -6.33 -1.45
C CYS A 200 26.26 -5.19 -0.45
N HIS A 201 25.78 -5.51 0.77
CA HIS A 201 25.40 -4.53 1.77
C HIS A 201 26.53 -4.09 2.71
N GLY A 202 27.75 -4.63 2.53
CA GLY A 202 28.88 -4.40 3.42
C GLY A 202 28.78 -5.22 4.72
N ALA A 203 29.92 -5.63 5.28
CA ALA A 203 29.98 -6.45 6.50
C ALA A 203 29.29 -5.79 7.71
N ASN A 204 29.32 -4.47 7.76
CA ASN A 204 28.66 -3.64 8.78
C ASN A 204 27.27 -3.16 8.38
N GLY A 205 26.70 -3.63 7.25
CA GLY A 205 25.39 -3.22 6.75
C GLY A 205 25.24 -1.75 6.36
N ALA A 206 26.35 -1.02 6.23
CA ALA A 206 26.36 0.39 5.88
C ALA A 206 26.09 0.66 4.40
N GLY A 207 25.85 -0.39 3.61
CA GLY A 207 25.67 -0.32 2.16
C GLY A 207 26.99 -0.13 1.42
N THR A 208 26.91 -0.27 0.11
CA THR A 208 28.03 -0.05 -0.84
C THR A 208 27.55 0.85 -1.98
N VAL A 209 28.28 0.90 -3.06
CA VAL A 209 27.85 1.60 -4.29
C VAL A 209 26.70 0.88 -5.01
N ILE A 210 26.57 -0.45 -4.81
CA ILE A 210 25.59 -1.28 -5.50
C ILE A 210 24.37 -1.63 -4.62
N ALA A 211 24.47 -1.53 -3.29
CA ALA A 211 23.38 -1.89 -2.39
C ALA A 211 23.20 -0.88 -1.25
N PRO A 212 21.95 -0.62 -0.84
CA PRO A 212 21.66 0.39 0.18
C PRO A 212 22.09 -0.04 1.57
N PRO A 213 22.28 0.92 2.51
CA PRO A 213 22.46 0.63 3.93
C PRO A 213 21.21 -0.01 4.53
N LEU A 214 21.40 -1.01 5.40
CA LEU A 214 20.33 -1.76 6.06
C LEU A 214 20.09 -1.31 7.51
N TRP A 215 21.08 -0.73 8.16
CA TRP A 215 21.01 -0.13 9.50
C TRP A 215 21.98 1.04 9.65
N GLY A 216 22.05 1.63 10.85
CA GLY A 216 22.88 2.80 11.14
C GLY A 216 22.26 4.11 10.64
N ALA A 217 23.00 5.20 10.84
CA ALA A 217 22.52 6.56 10.59
C ALA A 217 22.09 6.83 9.15
N GLN A 218 22.65 6.10 8.18
CA GLN A 218 22.37 6.29 6.76
C GLN A 218 21.26 5.39 6.22
N SER A 219 20.56 4.63 7.10
CA SER A 219 19.44 3.77 6.75
C SER A 219 18.10 4.37 7.20
N PHE A 220 17.02 3.64 7.00
CA PHE A 220 15.69 4.01 7.45
C PHE A 220 15.58 4.06 8.98
N ASN A 221 14.72 4.94 9.50
CA ASN A 221 14.48 5.03 10.93
C ASN A 221 13.53 3.95 11.45
N ILE A 222 13.39 3.88 12.77
CA ILE A 222 12.59 2.85 13.44
C ILE A 222 11.09 2.89 13.06
N GLY A 223 10.58 4.03 12.60
CA GLY A 223 9.20 4.20 12.14
C GLY A 223 8.94 3.67 10.73
N ALA A 224 9.96 3.26 9.97
CA ALA A 224 9.79 2.71 8.64
C ALA A 224 9.07 1.35 8.66
N GLY A 225 8.34 1.04 7.60
CA GLY A 225 7.71 -0.27 7.43
C GLY A 225 8.72 -1.42 7.48
N MET A 226 9.91 -1.21 6.91
CA MET A 226 11.01 -2.18 6.86
C MET A 226 11.69 -2.42 8.23
N ALA A 227 11.43 -1.59 9.24
CA ALA A 227 11.89 -1.84 10.60
C ALA A 227 11.07 -2.94 11.31
N ARG A 228 9.96 -3.39 10.72
CA ARG A 228 9.14 -4.48 11.25
C ARG A 228 9.60 -5.82 10.71
N LEU A 229 9.77 -6.78 11.64
CA LEU A 229 10.28 -8.13 11.35
C LEU A 229 9.54 -8.81 10.18
N ARG A 230 8.20 -8.86 10.23
CA ARG A 230 7.39 -9.54 9.21
C ARG A 230 7.50 -8.87 7.84
N THR A 231 7.60 -7.55 7.82
CA THR A 231 7.76 -6.80 6.57
C THR A 231 9.13 -7.05 5.96
N ALA A 232 10.18 -6.99 6.76
CA ALA A 232 11.55 -7.25 6.33
C ALA A 232 11.71 -8.71 5.84
N ALA A 233 11.20 -9.68 6.60
CA ALA A 233 11.24 -11.10 6.21
C ALA A 233 10.54 -11.35 4.86
N ALA A 234 9.34 -10.78 4.67
CA ALA A 234 8.60 -10.93 3.43
C ALA A 234 9.32 -10.32 2.21
N PHE A 235 9.95 -9.15 2.41
CA PHE A 235 10.76 -8.53 1.35
C PHE A 235 11.99 -9.38 1.03
N ILE A 236 12.73 -9.82 2.05
CA ILE A 236 13.93 -10.65 1.91
C ILE A 236 13.59 -11.95 1.20
N ARG A 237 12.55 -12.66 1.66
CA ARG A 237 12.12 -13.95 1.12
C ARG A 237 11.89 -13.93 -0.38
N HIS A 238 11.31 -12.87 -0.90
CA HIS A 238 10.91 -12.80 -2.30
C HIS A 238 11.94 -12.11 -3.20
N ASN A 239 12.71 -11.16 -2.65
CA ASN A 239 13.52 -10.25 -3.45
C ASN A 239 15.03 -10.37 -3.23
N MET A 240 15.45 -11.06 -2.14
CA MET A 240 16.87 -11.19 -1.78
C MET A 240 17.30 -12.66 -1.68
N PRO A 241 18.57 -12.96 -1.99
CA PRO A 241 19.58 -12.08 -2.60
C PRO A 241 19.11 -11.54 -3.95
N PHE A 242 19.54 -10.34 -4.33
CA PHE A 242 19.02 -9.66 -5.54
C PHE A 242 19.34 -10.42 -6.85
N ASP A 243 20.46 -11.12 -6.88
CA ASP A 243 20.92 -11.94 -7.99
C ASP A 243 20.39 -13.39 -7.95
N SER A 244 19.71 -13.77 -6.85
CA SER A 244 19.07 -15.08 -6.69
C SER A 244 17.77 -14.96 -5.88
N PRO A 245 16.76 -14.21 -6.37
CA PRO A 245 15.54 -13.95 -5.65
C PRO A 245 14.79 -15.23 -5.32
N GLY A 246 14.25 -15.32 -4.08
CA GLY A 246 13.49 -16.49 -3.66
C GLY A 246 14.29 -17.72 -3.26
N SER A 247 15.63 -17.67 -3.28
CA SER A 247 16.50 -18.80 -2.90
C SER A 247 16.53 -19.10 -1.41
N LEU A 248 16.22 -18.11 -0.55
CA LEU A 248 16.16 -18.32 0.89
C LEU A 248 14.85 -19.04 1.29
N THR A 249 14.89 -19.88 2.31
CA THR A 249 13.68 -20.40 2.95
C THR A 249 12.96 -19.34 3.75
N ASP A 250 11.72 -19.59 4.15
CA ASP A 250 10.96 -18.67 5.01
C ASP A 250 11.68 -18.47 6.35
N GLN A 251 12.23 -19.55 6.95
CA GLN A 251 12.99 -19.46 8.20
C GLN A 251 14.22 -18.58 8.04
N GLN A 252 15.04 -18.81 7.02
CA GLN A 252 16.22 -18.01 6.74
C GLN A 252 15.89 -16.53 6.53
N ALA A 253 14.77 -16.23 5.86
CA ALA A 253 14.32 -14.86 5.68
C ALA A 253 13.91 -14.19 7.01
N PHE A 254 13.24 -14.93 7.92
CA PHE A 254 12.94 -14.44 9.26
C PHE A 254 14.21 -14.24 10.11
N ASP A 255 15.17 -15.15 10.05
CA ASP A 255 16.42 -15.07 10.81
C ASP A 255 17.25 -13.85 10.40
N VAL A 256 17.45 -13.66 9.09
CA VAL A 256 18.17 -12.49 8.56
C VAL A 256 17.40 -11.19 8.85
N ALA A 257 16.07 -11.20 8.72
CA ALA A 257 15.26 -10.04 9.05
C ALA A 257 15.39 -9.66 10.53
N ALA A 258 15.39 -10.63 11.45
CA ALA A 258 15.60 -10.39 12.88
C ALA A 258 16.97 -9.78 13.16
N TYR A 259 18.02 -10.33 12.56
CA TYR A 259 19.36 -9.78 12.65
C TYR A 259 19.44 -8.33 12.18
N ILE A 260 18.86 -8.02 11.00
CA ILE A 260 18.88 -6.66 10.43
C ILE A 260 18.04 -5.70 11.27
N THR A 261 16.85 -6.12 11.72
CA THR A 261 15.93 -5.23 12.44
C THR A 261 16.35 -4.99 13.88
N SER A 262 17.18 -5.85 14.49
CA SER A 262 17.77 -5.65 15.81
C SER A 262 18.92 -4.62 15.82
N ARG A 263 19.45 -4.25 14.66
CA ARG A 263 20.58 -3.32 14.59
C ARG A 263 20.17 -1.87 14.86
N PRO A 264 21.08 -1.06 15.45
CA PRO A 264 20.80 0.35 15.71
C PRO A 264 20.41 1.12 14.44
N ARG A 265 19.43 1.98 14.57
CA ARG A 265 18.96 2.87 13.51
C ARG A 265 18.44 4.18 14.09
N PRO A 266 18.26 5.23 13.27
CA PRO A 266 17.71 6.49 13.73
C PRO A 266 16.35 6.30 14.39
N ASP A 267 16.09 7.06 15.44
CA ASP A 267 14.78 7.13 16.07
C ASP A 267 13.82 8.01 15.25
N LEU A 268 12.52 7.93 15.56
CA LEU A 268 11.49 8.76 14.96
C LEU A 268 10.78 9.55 16.06
N PRO A 269 10.95 10.87 16.12
CA PRO A 269 10.18 11.71 17.03
C PRO A 269 8.67 11.56 16.81
N GLY A 270 7.90 11.42 17.90
CA GLY A 270 6.45 11.27 17.84
C GLY A 270 5.96 9.86 17.47
N LYS A 271 6.84 8.87 17.38
CA LYS A 271 6.46 7.47 17.07
C LYS A 271 5.48 6.87 18.06
N GLU A 272 5.46 7.33 19.29
CA GLU A 272 4.55 6.90 20.35
C GLU A 272 3.08 7.25 20.05
N ASN A 273 2.82 8.17 19.11
CA ASN A 273 1.47 8.53 18.65
C ASN A 273 0.97 7.63 17.50
N ASP A 274 1.81 6.75 16.97
CA ASP A 274 1.39 5.78 15.95
C ASP A 274 0.38 4.80 16.57
N TRP A 275 -0.61 4.38 15.75
CA TRP A 275 -1.69 3.47 16.13
C TRP A 275 -2.43 3.91 17.41
N PRO A 276 -3.01 5.12 17.41
CA PRO A 276 -3.65 5.68 18.62
C PRO A 276 -4.83 4.85 19.11
N ASN A 277 -5.47 4.06 18.24
CA ASN A 277 -6.56 3.16 18.58
C ASN A 277 -6.08 1.82 19.20
N GLY A 278 -4.77 1.64 19.44
CA GLY A 278 -4.19 0.43 20.01
C GLY A 278 -4.17 -0.77 19.07
N ASP A 279 -4.35 -0.56 17.78
CA ASP A 279 -4.36 -1.55 16.70
C ASP A 279 -2.98 -1.69 16.01
N ALA A 280 -1.91 -1.44 16.78
CA ALA A 280 -0.55 -1.64 16.32
C ALA A 280 -0.33 -3.10 15.87
N PRO A 281 0.38 -3.34 14.76
CA PRO A 281 0.71 -4.69 14.34
C PRO A 281 1.57 -5.38 15.40
N PRO A 282 1.47 -6.73 15.55
CA PRO A 282 2.20 -7.47 16.59
C PRO A 282 3.72 -7.33 16.53
N ASP A 283 4.27 -6.98 15.36
CA ASP A 283 5.69 -6.74 15.11
C ASP A 283 6.03 -5.26 15.03
N ALA A 284 5.26 -4.38 15.67
CA ALA A 284 5.61 -2.96 15.79
C ALA A 284 6.99 -2.84 16.47
N ALA A 285 7.89 -2.05 15.87
CA ALA A 285 9.28 -1.96 16.32
C ALA A 285 9.46 -1.13 17.61
N TYR A 286 8.38 -0.52 18.14
CA TYR A 286 8.37 0.34 19.31
C TYR A 286 6.99 0.31 19.98
N PRO A 287 6.95 0.57 21.31
CA PRO A 287 5.68 0.73 22.00
C PRO A 287 5.00 2.05 21.61
N THR A 288 3.67 2.06 21.60
CA THR A 288 2.86 3.24 21.33
C THR A 288 1.89 3.51 22.48
N ARG A 289 1.39 4.73 22.59
CA ARG A 289 0.39 5.10 23.65
C ARG A 289 -0.83 4.17 23.57
N GLY A 290 -1.34 3.90 22.38
CA GLY A 290 -2.47 3.00 22.18
C GLY A 290 -2.18 1.56 22.60
N SER A 291 -0.95 1.05 22.36
CA SER A 291 -0.55 -0.31 22.79
C SER A 291 -0.32 -0.41 24.29
N MET A 292 0.18 0.65 24.93
CA MET A 292 0.37 0.72 26.38
C MET A 292 -0.96 0.81 27.14
N ALA A 293 -1.93 1.57 26.64
CA ALA A 293 -3.25 1.70 27.24
C ALA A 293 -4.06 0.39 27.24
N ARG A 294 -3.77 -0.54 26.33
CA ARG A 294 -4.45 -1.84 26.24
C ARG A 294 -3.79 -2.97 27.07
N ARG A 295 -2.69 -2.70 27.77
CA ARG A 295 -2.11 -3.71 28.67
C ARG A 295 -3.04 -3.96 29.86
N PRO A 296 -3.37 -5.22 30.21
CA PRO A 296 -4.12 -5.53 31.44
C PRO A 296 -3.37 -4.93 32.64
N GLY A 297 -4.06 -4.08 33.41
CA GLY A 297 -3.48 -3.41 34.58
C GLY A 297 -2.97 -2.00 34.36
N ALA A 298 -3.14 -1.39 33.19
CA ALA A 298 -2.90 0.06 33.03
C ALA A 298 -3.98 0.84 33.79
N PRO A 299 -3.61 1.82 34.65
CA PRO A 299 -4.60 2.64 35.36
C PRO A 299 -5.43 3.42 34.35
N HIS A 300 -6.75 3.26 34.42
CA HIS A 300 -7.68 4.11 33.67
C HIS A 300 -7.53 5.54 34.21
N GLY A 301 -6.76 6.38 33.49
CA GLY A 301 -6.73 7.81 33.75
C GLY A 301 -8.15 8.36 33.55
N ARG A 302 -8.66 8.96 34.62
CA ARG A 302 -9.91 9.73 34.64
C ARG A 302 -9.74 11.04 33.87
#